data_131757c8ac38bc01700f0199fb585954
#
_entry.id   131757c8ac38bc01700f0199fb585954
#
_cell.length_a   1.000
_cell.length_b   1.000
_cell.length_c   1.000
_cell.angle_alpha   90.00
_cell.angle_beta   90.00
_cell.angle_gamma   90.00
#
_symmetry.space_group_name_H-M   'P 1'
#
loop_
_entity.id
_entity.type
_entity.pdbx_description
1 polymer ?
#
loop_
_entity_poly.entity_id
_entity_poly.type
_entity_poly.pdbx_seq_one_letter_code
_entity_poly.pdbx_strand_id
1 'polypeptide(L)'
;GGQYELDLGYHAACADIFQKALFMAESKGFHNEFPQSYIKTVENMIVFFLNLNFPDYTYPCFSDASRKNTRDRFRNWTKLFPDNEQIRYFATLGKEGKAPDNLSKGFLTSGFFTFRNGWNKDATIMMIKAGPKGEWHCQPDNGTFELWFNGKNLFPDSGSYVYGGDIEVAKLRNWFRQTAVHNTLTLNI
;
A
#
# COMPACT_ATOMS: atom_id res chain seq x y z
N GLY A 1 -10.61 -1.39 -4.24
CA GLY A 1 -10.38 -0.52 -3.09
C GLY A 1 -9.44 -1.12 -2.06
N GLY A 2 -9.10 -0.33 -1.05
CA GLY A 2 -8.24 -0.76 0.04
C GLY A 2 -8.95 -1.72 1.02
N GLN A 3 -8.16 -2.41 1.81
CA GLN A 3 -8.63 -3.19 2.94
C GLN A 3 -9.26 -2.23 3.98
N TYR A 4 -10.27 -2.72 4.72
CA TYR A 4 -11.16 -1.90 5.55
C TYR A 4 -10.46 -1.07 6.65
N GLU A 5 -9.35 -1.56 7.20
CA GLU A 5 -8.57 -0.85 8.22
C GLU A 5 -7.73 0.31 7.66
N LEU A 6 -7.70 0.47 6.32
CA LEU A 6 -6.98 1.54 5.62
C LEU A 6 -5.48 1.63 5.97
N ASP A 7 -4.90 0.48 6.29
CA ASP A 7 -3.46 0.27 6.49
C ASP A 7 -2.88 -0.50 5.31
N LEU A 8 -1.86 0.03 4.66
CA LEU A 8 -1.28 -0.58 3.46
C LEU A 8 -0.49 -1.84 3.75
N GLY A 9 0.10 -1.96 4.93
CA GLY A 9 0.79 -3.17 5.37
C GLY A 9 -0.17 -4.34 5.55
N TYR A 10 -1.32 -4.09 6.20
CA TYR A 10 -2.39 -5.07 6.36
C TYR A 10 -3.07 -5.39 5.03
N HIS A 11 -3.27 -4.38 4.16
CA HIS A 11 -3.78 -4.63 2.82
C HIS A 11 -2.89 -5.61 2.03
N ALA A 12 -1.57 -5.38 2.05
CA ALA A 12 -0.62 -6.26 1.38
C ALA A 12 -0.58 -7.67 1.99
N ALA A 13 -0.72 -7.78 3.32
CA ALA A 13 -0.82 -9.07 4.01
C ALA A 13 -2.10 -9.83 3.63
N CYS A 14 -3.24 -9.14 3.53
CA CYS A 14 -4.48 -9.73 3.04
C CYS A 14 -4.33 -10.24 1.59
N ALA A 15 -3.74 -9.45 0.71
CA ALA A 15 -3.47 -9.88 -0.67
C ALA A 15 -2.60 -11.14 -0.71
N ASP A 16 -1.56 -11.23 0.14
CA ASP A 16 -0.73 -12.44 0.26
C ASP A 16 -1.53 -13.66 0.73
N ILE A 17 -2.43 -13.51 1.70
CA ILE A 17 -3.24 -14.61 2.23
C ILE A 17 -4.18 -15.14 1.14
N PHE A 18 -4.91 -14.25 0.48
CA PHE A 18 -5.84 -14.63 -0.57
C PHE A 18 -5.13 -15.20 -1.81
N GLN A 19 -3.96 -14.67 -2.15
CA GLN A 19 -3.12 -15.19 -3.21
C GLN A 19 -2.62 -16.61 -2.88
N LYS A 20 -2.23 -16.88 -1.63
CA LYS A 20 -1.80 -18.21 -1.21
C LYS A 20 -2.91 -19.25 -1.36
N ALA A 21 -4.15 -18.92 -1.08
CA ALA A 21 -5.29 -19.80 -1.29
C ALA A 21 -5.42 -20.23 -2.75
N LEU A 22 -5.33 -19.25 -3.69
CA LEU A 22 -5.35 -19.53 -5.12
C LEU A 22 -4.16 -20.38 -5.57
N PHE A 23 -2.96 -20.08 -5.07
CA PHE A 23 -1.76 -20.83 -5.43
C PHE A 23 -1.82 -22.28 -4.94
N MET A 24 -2.35 -22.50 -3.74
CA MET A 24 -2.57 -23.84 -3.22
C MET A 24 -3.63 -24.60 -4.03
N ALA A 25 -4.72 -23.93 -4.40
CA ALA A 25 -5.78 -24.53 -5.23
C ALA A 25 -5.24 -24.94 -6.59
N GLU A 26 -4.48 -24.07 -7.25
CA GLU A 26 -3.85 -24.37 -8.52
C GLU A 26 -2.91 -25.57 -8.43
N SER A 27 -2.05 -25.60 -7.41
CA SER A 27 -1.10 -26.71 -7.20
C SER A 27 -1.75 -28.05 -6.91
N LYS A 28 -3.03 -28.06 -6.49
CA LYS A 28 -3.82 -29.27 -6.17
C LYS A 28 -4.92 -29.57 -7.18
N GLY A 29 -5.01 -28.82 -8.27
CA GLY A 29 -6.04 -29.01 -9.32
C GLY A 29 -7.43 -28.49 -8.96
N PHE A 30 -7.56 -27.65 -7.93
CA PHE A 30 -8.83 -27.07 -7.48
C PHE A 30 -9.05 -25.61 -7.92
N HIS A 31 -8.24 -25.12 -8.86
CA HIS A 31 -8.34 -23.73 -9.32
C HIS A 31 -9.75 -23.37 -9.84
N ASN A 32 -10.42 -24.30 -10.52
CA ASN A 32 -11.75 -24.09 -11.09
C ASN A 32 -12.87 -23.99 -10.04
N GLU A 33 -12.60 -24.30 -8.78
CA GLU A 33 -13.56 -24.14 -7.69
C GLU A 33 -13.64 -22.70 -7.19
N PHE A 34 -12.65 -21.87 -7.54
CA PHE A 34 -12.66 -20.45 -7.21
C PHE A 34 -13.44 -19.65 -8.27
N PRO A 35 -14.45 -18.87 -7.87
CA PRO A 35 -15.17 -18.04 -8.85
C PRO A 35 -14.26 -16.96 -9.43
N GLN A 36 -14.49 -16.60 -10.68
CA GLN A 36 -13.72 -15.56 -11.38
C GLN A 36 -13.74 -14.21 -10.63
N SER A 37 -14.83 -13.92 -9.93
CA SER A 37 -14.94 -12.72 -9.08
C SER A 37 -13.92 -12.70 -7.94
N TYR A 38 -13.60 -13.86 -7.34
CA TYR A 38 -12.56 -13.97 -6.32
C TYR A 38 -11.18 -13.69 -6.92
N ILE A 39 -10.85 -14.36 -8.02
CA ILE A 39 -9.57 -14.21 -8.73
C ILE A 39 -9.36 -12.74 -9.11
N LYS A 40 -10.39 -12.13 -9.71
CA LYS A 40 -10.35 -10.71 -10.09
C LYS A 40 -10.23 -9.76 -8.90
N THR A 41 -10.84 -10.12 -7.78
CA THR A 41 -10.71 -9.33 -6.54
C THR A 41 -9.28 -9.35 -6.03
N VAL A 42 -8.63 -10.50 -5.98
CA VAL A 42 -7.22 -10.62 -5.57
C VAL A 42 -6.30 -9.83 -6.52
N GLU A 43 -6.51 -9.96 -7.82
CA GLU A 43 -5.78 -9.15 -8.80
C GLU A 43 -5.95 -7.65 -8.57
N ASN A 44 -7.19 -7.20 -8.36
CA ASN A 44 -7.50 -5.79 -8.08
C ASN A 44 -6.90 -5.29 -6.75
N MET A 45 -6.77 -6.14 -5.73
CA MET A 45 -6.07 -5.80 -4.50
C MET A 45 -4.58 -5.52 -4.77
N ILE A 46 -3.95 -6.33 -5.59
CA ILE A 46 -2.55 -6.13 -5.99
C ILE A 46 -2.40 -4.85 -6.82
N VAL A 47 -3.28 -4.64 -7.80
CA VAL A 47 -3.29 -3.41 -8.64
C VAL A 47 -3.57 -2.15 -7.80
N PHE A 48 -4.43 -2.22 -6.79
CA PHE A 48 -4.59 -1.14 -5.83
C PHE A 48 -3.27 -0.82 -5.12
N PHE A 49 -2.62 -1.85 -4.57
CA PHE A 49 -1.41 -1.68 -3.79
C PHE A 49 -0.23 -1.15 -4.63
N LEU A 50 -0.05 -1.62 -5.87
CA LEU A 50 1.03 -1.13 -6.72
C LEU A 50 0.92 0.38 -7.03
N ASN A 51 -0.30 0.91 -7.14
CA ASN A 51 -0.51 2.35 -7.35
C ASN A 51 -0.10 3.19 -6.12
N LEU A 52 0.04 2.57 -4.96
CA LEU A 52 0.44 3.19 -3.69
C LEU A 52 1.87 2.79 -3.28
N ASN A 53 2.70 2.42 -4.24
CA ASN A 53 4.13 2.16 -4.02
C ASN A 53 5.00 3.29 -4.58
N PHE A 54 6.08 3.58 -3.86
CA PHE A 54 7.18 4.40 -4.33
C PHE A 54 8.11 3.61 -5.26
N PRO A 55 8.98 4.28 -6.03
CA PRO A 55 9.88 3.60 -6.97
C PRO A 55 10.92 2.68 -6.32
N ASP A 56 11.17 2.83 -5.03
CA ASP A 56 12.04 1.95 -4.23
C ASP A 56 11.32 0.73 -3.67
N TYR A 57 10.04 0.52 -4.08
CA TYR A 57 9.16 -0.55 -3.60
C TYR A 57 8.73 -0.42 -2.13
N THR A 58 8.91 0.73 -1.52
CA THR A 58 8.26 1.07 -0.25
C THR A 58 6.87 1.69 -0.52
N TYR A 59 6.08 1.80 0.53
CA TYR A 59 4.75 2.40 0.51
C TYR A 59 4.61 3.39 1.65
N PRO A 60 3.64 4.33 1.59
CA PRO A 60 3.40 5.29 2.66
C PRO A 60 3.10 4.61 3.99
N CYS A 61 3.64 5.18 5.05
CA CYS A 61 3.43 4.68 6.41
C CYS A 61 2.17 5.27 7.06
N PHE A 62 1.10 5.43 6.31
CA PHE A 62 -0.18 5.90 6.86
C PHE A 62 -0.75 4.90 7.84
N SER A 63 -1.42 5.40 8.87
CA SER A 63 -1.99 4.58 9.94
C SER A 63 -0.93 3.77 10.69
N ASP A 64 -1.20 2.53 11.04
CA ASP A 64 -0.23 1.66 11.71
C ASP A 64 0.77 0.99 10.75
N ALA A 65 0.82 1.41 9.50
CA ALA A 65 1.77 0.86 8.54
C ALA A 65 3.22 1.09 8.95
N SER A 66 4.09 0.19 8.56
CA SER A 66 5.53 0.28 8.74
C SER A 66 6.24 0.16 7.40
N ARG A 67 7.30 0.94 7.21
CA ARG A 67 8.05 0.94 5.96
C ARG A 67 8.67 -0.43 5.69
N LYS A 68 8.30 -1.03 4.58
CA LYS A 68 8.84 -2.32 4.12
C LYS A 68 9.03 -2.28 2.61
N ASN A 69 10.07 -2.93 2.13
CA ASN A 69 10.24 -3.16 0.71
C ASN A 69 9.35 -4.33 0.26
N THR A 70 8.60 -4.12 -0.81
CA THR A 70 7.57 -5.06 -1.28
C THR A 70 7.92 -5.74 -2.60
N ARG A 71 9.15 -5.59 -3.09
CA ARG A 71 9.60 -6.13 -4.38
C ARG A 71 9.36 -7.62 -4.51
N ASP A 72 9.68 -8.39 -3.47
CA ASP A 72 9.52 -9.85 -3.53
C ASP A 72 8.05 -10.28 -3.53
N ARG A 73 7.15 -9.45 -2.97
CA ARG A 73 5.69 -9.68 -3.11
C ARG A 73 5.26 -9.61 -4.56
N PHE A 74 5.67 -8.57 -5.32
CA PHE A 74 5.35 -8.46 -6.75
C PHE A 74 5.87 -9.64 -7.55
N ARG A 75 7.06 -10.14 -7.24
CA ARG A 75 7.60 -11.36 -7.86
C ARG A 75 6.76 -12.61 -7.59
N ASN A 76 6.18 -12.71 -6.39
CA ASN A 76 5.30 -13.81 -6.04
C ASN A 76 3.91 -13.66 -6.68
N TRP A 77 3.35 -12.45 -6.67
CA TRP A 77 2.05 -12.17 -7.25
C TRP A 77 2.01 -12.35 -8.76
N THR A 78 3.12 -12.04 -9.47
CA THR A 78 3.19 -12.25 -10.94
C THR A 78 3.12 -13.73 -11.33
N LYS A 79 3.42 -14.67 -10.43
CA LYS A 79 3.29 -16.11 -10.71
C LYS A 79 1.84 -16.53 -10.96
N LEU A 80 0.87 -15.88 -10.29
CA LEU A 80 -0.56 -16.12 -10.48
C LEU A 80 -1.18 -15.23 -11.55
N PHE A 81 -0.61 -14.05 -11.77
CA PHE A 81 -1.12 -13.06 -12.72
C PHE A 81 -0.04 -12.69 -13.74
N PRO A 82 0.50 -13.69 -14.50
CA PRO A 82 1.60 -13.46 -15.44
C PRO A 82 1.20 -12.54 -16.61
N ASP A 83 -0.08 -12.51 -16.96
CA ASP A 83 -0.62 -11.71 -18.07
C ASP A 83 -0.93 -10.27 -17.65
N ASN A 84 -0.92 -9.96 -16.35
CA ASN A 84 -1.11 -8.60 -15.89
C ASN A 84 0.17 -7.79 -16.09
N GLU A 85 0.18 -6.94 -17.12
CA GLU A 85 1.34 -6.14 -17.50
C GLU A 85 1.84 -5.22 -16.39
N GLN A 86 0.92 -4.67 -15.57
CA GLN A 86 1.30 -3.76 -14.47
C GLN A 86 2.02 -4.53 -13.35
N ILE A 87 1.50 -5.70 -12.95
CA ILE A 87 2.13 -6.55 -11.94
C ILE A 87 3.51 -7.01 -12.45
N ARG A 88 3.59 -7.41 -13.72
CA ARG A 88 4.84 -7.84 -14.38
C ARG A 88 5.88 -6.71 -14.41
N TYR A 89 5.44 -5.49 -14.74
CA TYR A 89 6.31 -4.31 -14.71
C TYR A 89 6.97 -4.12 -13.34
N PHE A 90 6.19 -4.17 -12.27
CA PHE A 90 6.73 -4.06 -10.91
C PHE A 90 7.61 -5.25 -10.51
N ALA A 91 7.22 -6.48 -10.86
CA ALA A 91 7.99 -7.68 -10.56
C ALA A 91 9.39 -7.69 -11.20
N THR A 92 9.52 -7.09 -12.38
CA THR A 92 10.74 -7.13 -13.22
C THR A 92 11.56 -5.82 -13.19
N LEU A 93 11.20 -4.85 -12.35
CA LEU A 93 11.84 -3.53 -12.31
C LEU A 93 11.69 -2.75 -13.63
N GLY A 94 10.56 -2.87 -14.27
CA GLY A 94 10.26 -2.19 -15.52
C GLY A 94 10.90 -2.80 -16.77
N LYS A 95 11.50 -4.00 -16.66
CA LYS A 95 12.11 -4.70 -17.80
C LYS A 95 11.06 -5.35 -18.71
N GLU A 96 9.94 -5.77 -18.15
CA GLU A 96 8.83 -6.41 -18.83
C GLU A 96 7.51 -5.81 -18.37
N GLY A 97 6.47 -5.97 -19.20
CA GLY A 97 5.17 -5.41 -18.91
C GLY A 97 5.11 -3.90 -19.16
N LYS A 98 4.09 -3.26 -18.62
CA LYS A 98 3.82 -1.84 -18.81
C LYS A 98 3.39 -1.21 -17.49
N ALA A 99 3.97 -0.07 -17.13
CA ALA A 99 3.49 0.74 -16.01
C ALA A 99 2.03 1.17 -16.22
N PRO A 100 1.25 1.44 -15.16
CA PRO A 100 -0.09 2.01 -15.34
C PRO A 100 -0.05 3.30 -16.15
N ASP A 101 -0.96 3.46 -17.10
CA ASP A 101 -1.02 4.64 -17.97
C ASP A 101 -1.39 5.91 -17.19
N ASN A 102 -2.21 5.77 -16.15
CA ASN A 102 -2.62 6.89 -15.31
C ASN A 102 -1.53 7.26 -14.31
N LEU A 103 -0.99 8.46 -14.44
CA LEU A 103 -0.04 9.03 -13.49
C LEU A 103 -0.68 9.47 -12.18
N SER A 104 -1.99 9.78 -12.20
CA SER A 104 -2.75 10.12 -10.99
C SER A 104 -3.90 9.16 -10.81
N LYS A 105 -4.14 8.72 -9.58
CA LYS A 105 -5.18 7.75 -9.26
C LYS A 105 -5.86 8.10 -7.95
N GLY A 106 -7.20 8.13 -7.96
CA GLY A 106 -8.02 8.25 -6.77
C GLY A 106 -8.76 6.94 -6.47
N PHE A 107 -8.73 6.51 -5.23
CA PHE A 107 -9.48 5.37 -4.69
C PHE A 107 -10.53 5.89 -3.71
N LEU A 108 -11.60 6.49 -4.25
CA LEU A 108 -12.59 7.27 -3.51
C LEU A 108 -13.18 6.53 -2.31
N THR A 109 -13.44 5.23 -2.45
CA THR A 109 -14.04 4.42 -1.38
C THR A 109 -13.12 4.25 -0.17
N SER A 110 -11.81 4.24 -0.38
CA SER A 110 -10.81 4.09 0.67
C SER A 110 -10.06 5.38 1.00
N GLY A 111 -10.28 6.46 0.22
CA GLY A 111 -9.68 7.77 0.45
C GLY A 111 -8.19 7.84 0.21
N PHE A 112 -7.64 6.96 -0.63
CA PHE A 112 -6.24 7.07 -1.06
C PHE A 112 -6.14 7.75 -2.42
N PHE A 113 -5.18 8.68 -2.53
CA PHE A 113 -4.92 9.41 -3.76
C PHE A 113 -3.42 9.41 -4.05
N THR A 114 -3.09 9.20 -5.31
CA THR A 114 -1.71 9.26 -5.80
C THR A 114 -1.62 10.26 -6.93
N PHE A 115 -0.64 11.15 -6.87
CA PHE A 115 -0.25 12.07 -7.91
C PHE A 115 1.22 11.82 -8.23
N ARG A 116 1.55 11.63 -9.51
CA ARG A 116 2.93 11.39 -9.93
C ARG A 116 3.19 11.94 -11.33
N ASN A 117 4.44 12.25 -11.62
CA ASN A 117 4.87 12.62 -12.98
C ASN A 117 5.60 11.49 -13.71
N GLY A 118 5.79 10.34 -13.06
CA GLY A 118 6.44 9.16 -13.64
C GLY A 118 6.46 7.98 -12.68
N TRP A 119 7.05 6.87 -13.15
CA TRP A 119 7.19 5.62 -12.39
C TRP A 119 8.65 5.29 -12.04
N ASN A 120 9.59 6.07 -12.54
CA ASN A 120 11.02 5.89 -12.29
C ASN A 120 11.44 6.50 -10.92
N LYS A 121 12.67 6.23 -10.51
CA LYS A 121 13.20 6.70 -9.21
C LYS A 121 13.25 8.22 -9.06
N ASP A 122 13.39 8.93 -10.17
CA ASP A 122 13.55 10.39 -10.18
C ASP A 122 12.19 11.12 -10.25
N ALA A 123 11.09 10.36 -10.29
CA ALA A 123 9.74 10.92 -10.32
C ALA A 123 9.42 11.70 -9.04
N THR A 124 8.52 12.67 -9.18
CA THR A 124 7.84 13.30 -8.05
C THR A 124 6.52 12.59 -7.82
N ILE A 125 6.31 12.12 -6.60
CA ILE A 125 5.11 11.35 -6.23
C ILE A 125 4.59 11.86 -4.90
N MET A 126 3.34 12.30 -4.89
CA MET A 126 2.60 12.60 -3.66
C MET A 126 1.52 11.54 -3.48
N MET A 127 1.46 10.97 -2.31
CA MET A 127 0.38 10.09 -1.89
C MET A 127 -0.34 10.72 -0.70
N ILE A 128 -1.67 10.68 -0.72
CA ILE A 128 -2.52 11.32 0.28
C ILE A 128 -3.52 10.28 0.79
N LYS A 129 -3.75 10.29 2.09
CA LYS A 129 -4.85 9.62 2.74
C LYS A 129 -5.88 10.67 3.18
N ALA A 130 -7.01 10.75 2.49
CA ALA A 130 -8.10 11.68 2.77
C ALA A 130 -9.43 10.99 2.46
N GLY A 131 -10.01 10.32 3.45
CA GLY A 131 -11.18 9.49 3.24
C GLY A 131 -11.93 9.13 4.51
N PRO A 132 -12.68 8.04 4.48
CA PRO A 132 -13.43 7.59 5.64
C PRO A 132 -12.50 7.25 6.81
N LYS A 133 -13.03 7.30 8.02
CA LYS A 133 -12.35 6.75 9.18
C LYS A 133 -12.27 5.22 9.01
N GLY A 134 -11.06 4.68 9.04
CA GLY A 134 -10.86 3.23 9.13
C GLY A 134 -11.07 2.72 10.55
N GLU A 135 -10.95 1.41 10.71
CA GLU A 135 -11.11 0.73 11.99
C GLU A 135 -9.75 0.25 12.53
N TRP A 136 -9.69 -0.14 13.78
CA TRP A 136 -8.59 -0.84 14.47
C TRP A 136 -7.19 -0.22 14.32
N HIS A 137 -6.56 -0.37 13.16
CA HIS A 137 -5.19 0.09 12.88
C HIS A 137 -5.11 1.48 12.26
N CYS A 138 -6.25 2.19 12.16
CA CYS A 138 -6.29 3.57 11.75
C CYS A 138 -5.78 4.51 12.85
N GLN A 139 -5.16 5.59 12.42
CA GLN A 139 -4.73 6.68 13.29
C GLN A 139 -5.52 7.96 12.95
N PRO A 140 -5.47 9.02 13.78
CA PRO A 140 -6.07 10.31 13.46
C PRO A 140 -5.19 11.09 12.46
N ASP A 141 -4.92 10.47 11.31
CA ASP A 141 -4.00 10.87 10.25
C ASP A 141 -4.72 11.25 8.95
N ASN A 142 -6.01 11.59 9.03
CA ASN A 142 -6.75 11.98 7.84
C ASN A 142 -6.22 13.29 7.26
N GLY A 143 -6.04 13.35 5.95
CA GLY A 143 -5.39 14.46 5.25
C GLY A 143 -3.87 14.36 5.22
N THR A 144 -3.27 13.32 5.82
CA THR A 144 -1.81 13.12 5.76
C THR A 144 -1.34 12.82 4.34
N PHE A 145 -0.10 13.22 4.06
CA PHE A 145 0.57 12.92 2.80
C PHE A 145 2.01 12.50 3.01
N GLU A 146 2.55 11.75 2.05
CA GLU A 146 3.98 11.55 1.88
C GLU A 146 4.42 12.03 0.50
N LEU A 147 5.60 12.64 0.43
CA LEU A 147 6.17 13.19 -0.81
C LEU A 147 7.50 12.54 -1.13
N TRP A 148 7.53 11.84 -2.27
CA TRP A 148 8.75 11.33 -2.88
C TRP A 148 9.25 12.31 -3.95
N PHE A 149 10.54 12.60 -3.92
CA PHE A 149 11.20 13.44 -4.91
C PHE A 149 12.64 12.97 -5.14
N ASN A 150 12.98 12.78 -6.39
CA ASN A 150 14.35 12.47 -6.84
C ASN A 150 15.04 11.38 -5.99
N GLY A 151 14.40 10.22 -5.83
CA GLY A 151 14.95 9.06 -5.13
C GLY A 151 14.83 9.08 -3.61
N LYS A 152 14.14 10.05 -3.03
CA LYS A 152 13.98 10.19 -1.57
C LYS A 152 12.55 10.50 -1.16
N ASN A 153 12.11 9.93 -0.06
CA ASN A 153 10.89 10.37 0.62
C ASN A 153 11.23 11.57 1.50
N LEU A 154 10.71 12.75 1.14
CA LEU A 154 11.02 14.02 1.81
C LEU A 154 10.14 14.26 3.04
N PHE A 155 8.92 13.73 3.04
CA PHE A 155 7.94 13.87 4.11
C PHE A 155 7.43 12.48 4.52
N PRO A 156 8.27 11.64 5.17
CA PRO A 156 7.82 10.34 5.65
C PRO A 156 6.84 10.51 6.81
N ASP A 157 5.86 9.60 6.88
CA ASP A 157 5.01 9.44 8.06
C ASP A 157 5.67 8.48 9.06
N SER A 158 5.38 8.63 10.33
CA SER A 158 5.94 7.81 11.42
C SER A 158 5.32 6.41 11.49
N GLY A 159 4.10 6.23 10.96
CA GLY A 159 3.39 4.96 10.99
C GLY A 159 3.12 4.44 12.41
N SER A 160 3.24 3.13 12.57
CA SER A 160 2.99 2.47 13.85
C SER A 160 4.03 2.77 14.93
N TYR A 161 5.21 3.25 14.59
CA TYR A 161 6.40 3.30 15.44
C TYR A 161 6.77 1.89 15.93
N VAL A 162 6.10 1.39 16.97
CA VAL A 162 6.22 0.00 17.48
C VAL A 162 4.87 -0.51 17.95
N TYR A 163 4.70 -1.84 18.03
CA TYR A 163 3.47 -2.48 18.52
C TYR A 163 3.52 -2.93 19.98
N GLY A 164 4.67 -3.04 20.57
CA GLY A 164 4.83 -3.51 21.94
C GLY A 164 6.10 -2.97 22.59
N GLY A 165 6.21 -3.14 23.89
CA GLY A 165 7.32 -2.70 24.67
C GLY A 165 6.92 -2.39 26.13
N ASP A 166 7.83 -1.81 26.87
CA ASP A 166 7.57 -1.32 28.22
C ASP A 166 6.72 -0.04 28.22
N ILE A 167 6.52 0.54 29.41
CA ILE A 167 5.68 1.71 29.59
C ILE A 167 6.22 2.95 28.85
N GLU A 168 7.52 3.09 28.71
CA GLU A 168 8.13 4.21 28.00
C GLU A 168 7.94 4.09 26.48
N VAL A 169 8.08 2.89 25.96
CA VAL A 169 7.80 2.58 24.55
C VAL A 169 6.32 2.82 24.24
N ALA A 170 5.41 2.46 25.16
CA ALA A 170 3.97 2.72 25.01
C ALA A 170 3.65 4.22 24.97
N LYS A 171 4.34 5.03 25.78
CA LYS A 171 4.22 6.51 25.74
C LYS A 171 4.66 7.07 24.38
N LEU A 172 5.81 6.61 23.87
CA LEU A 172 6.31 7.02 22.55
C LEU A 172 5.36 6.61 21.42
N ARG A 173 4.84 5.37 21.46
CA ARG A 173 3.82 4.94 20.50
C ARG A 173 2.59 5.84 20.53
N ASN A 174 2.08 6.19 21.71
CA ASN A 174 0.92 7.08 21.86
C ASN A 174 1.22 8.49 21.34
N TRP A 175 2.44 8.97 21.52
CA TRP A 175 2.87 10.25 20.96
C TRP A 175 2.90 10.20 19.41
N PHE A 176 3.49 9.15 18.82
CA PHE A 176 3.56 8.99 17.37
C PHE A 176 2.21 8.74 16.69
N ARG A 177 1.16 8.46 17.45
CA ARG A 177 -0.20 8.29 16.94
C ARG A 177 -1.05 9.56 16.99
N GLN A 178 -0.50 10.69 17.40
CA GLN A 178 -1.25 11.94 17.47
C GLN A 178 -1.29 12.62 16.11
N THR A 179 -2.38 13.34 15.81
CA THR A 179 -2.52 14.10 14.56
C THR A 179 -1.34 15.05 14.31
N ALA A 180 -0.81 15.66 15.35
CA ALA A 180 0.27 16.64 15.28
C ALA A 180 1.62 16.08 14.76
N VAL A 181 1.79 14.76 14.73
CA VAL A 181 3.03 14.14 14.24
C VAL A 181 2.92 13.64 12.79
N HIS A 182 1.71 13.69 12.23
CA HIS A 182 1.48 13.36 10.82
C HIS A 182 1.62 14.60 9.91
N ASN A 183 1.86 14.38 8.64
CA ASN A 183 1.96 15.44 7.63
C ASN A 183 0.57 15.96 7.23
N THR A 184 -0.19 16.48 8.19
CA THR A 184 -1.57 16.94 8.01
C THR A 184 -1.84 18.24 8.77
N LEU A 185 -3.03 18.80 8.56
CA LEU A 185 -3.47 20.01 9.28
C LEU A 185 -4.02 19.62 10.66
N THR A 186 -3.59 20.34 11.67
CA THR A 186 -4.14 20.26 13.03
C THR A 186 -4.94 21.53 13.31
N LEU A 187 -6.19 21.37 13.73
CA LEU A 187 -7.01 22.48 14.22
C LEU A 187 -6.79 22.61 15.73
N ASN A 188 -6.26 23.74 16.16
CA ASN A 188 -6.24 24.11 17.56
C ASN A 188 -7.61 24.72 17.89
N ILE A 189 -8.41 23.99 18.63
CA ILE A 189 -9.71 24.45 19.17
C ILE A 189 -9.50 24.93 20.58
#